data_fb13b412b548b91e67d03dbf2cb5dd13
#
_entry.id   fb13b412b548b91e67d03dbf2cb5dd13
#
_cell.length_a   1.000
_cell.length_b   1.000
_cell.length_c   1.000
_cell.angle_alpha   90.00
_cell.angle_beta   90.00
_cell.angle_gamma   90.00
#
_symmetry.space_group_name_H-M   'P 1'
#
loop_
_entity.id
_entity.type
_entity.pdbx_description
1 polymer ?
#
loop_
_entity_poly.entity_id
_entity_poly.type
_entity_poly.pdbx_seq_one_letter_code
_entity_poly.pdbx_strand_id
1 'polypeptide(L)'
;MSGETRNLWLSDDPGKAWAERFFLLYSPVWIAEVALVMTTGMLTRWGDAGFLAFSVIASAPFFVVPAIYHRRVPALAATPWHRSYWFKYNLWIFLFVWIGTYFLTHYFFDVLGMRYAFPTRWNLGAALVGSGHDIPLFMYPLTHAYFATYHVAMLVALRRVHRALGDLSKRPARLLALLAAGALLAYSVAYAETLFMASDFIRELFWYTDKPRMLRWGSLFYACYFFVSLPLLYRMDEPPRPPHSLGRAALDALAAGMLVFMLLDAITLVLGPLV
;
A
#
# COMPACT_ATOMS: atom_id res chain seq x y z
N MET A 1 32.12 -1.38 25.91
CA MET A 1 30.98 -0.84 25.15
C MET A 1 30.88 -1.66 23.85
N SER A 2 30.00 -2.66 23.85
CA SER A 2 29.77 -3.51 22.68
C SER A 2 29.12 -2.64 21.60
N GLY A 3 29.84 -2.43 20.50
CA GLY A 3 29.31 -1.75 19.33
C GLY A 3 28.18 -2.58 18.70
N GLU A 4 26.96 -2.46 19.20
CA GLU A 4 25.80 -2.94 18.47
C GLU A 4 25.77 -2.22 17.11
N THR A 5 26.00 -2.96 16.05
CA THR A 5 25.88 -2.44 14.68
C THR A 5 24.43 -2.01 14.48
N ARG A 6 24.21 -0.69 14.51
CA ARG A 6 22.89 -0.09 14.28
C ARG A 6 22.30 -0.63 12.97
N ASN A 7 21.13 -1.21 13.03
CA ASN A 7 20.45 -1.67 11.82
C ASN A 7 20.11 -0.48 10.91
N LEU A 8 20.63 -0.46 9.71
CA LEU A 8 20.48 0.67 8.78
C LEU A 8 19.12 0.68 8.06
N TRP A 9 18.37 -0.41 8.11
CA TRP A 9 17.13 -0.59 7.36
C TRP A 9 15.88 -0.50 8.26
N LEU A 10 15.84 -1.25 9.35
CA LEU A 10 14.68 -1.32 10.24
C LEU A 10 14.67 -0.17 11.24
N SER A 11 13.50 0.11 11.85
CA SER A 11 13.34 1.13 12.88
C SER A 11 14.22 0.85 14.12
N ASP A 12 14.57 1.91 14.85
CA ASP A 12 15.22 1.78 16.15
C ASP A 12 14.20 1.41 17.27
N ASP A 13 12.88 1.52 17.01
CA ASP A 13 11.85 0.97 17.87
C ASP A 13 11.74 -0.55 17.66
N PRO A 14 11.94 -1.38 18.73
CA PRO A 14 11.96 -2.84 18.58
C PRO A 14 10.64 -3.44 18.10
N GLY A 15 9.49 -2.88 18.52
CA GLY A 15 8.18 -3.35 18.13
C GLY A 15 7.88 -3.04 16.66
N LYS A 16 8.25 -1.83 16.20
CA LYS A 16 8.15 -1.42 14.81
C LYS A 16 9.11 -2.25 13.94
N ALA A 17 10.35 -2.43 14.35
CA ALA A 17 11.35 -3.23 13.64
C ALA A 17 10.90 -4.69 13.43
N TRP A 18 10.29 -5.29 14.47
CA TRP A 18 9.73 -6.64 14.35
C TRP A 18 8.60 -6.70 13.32
N ALA A 19 7.66 -5.76 13.39
CA ALA A 19 6.54 -5.71 12.45
C ALA A 19 7.00 -5.48 11.01
N GLU A 20 7.92 -4.54 10.78
CA GLU A 20 8.50 -4.29 9.46
C GLU A 20 9.20 -5.53 8.90
N ARG A 21 9.99 -6.23 9.73
CA ARG A 21 10.65 -7.48 9.33
C ARG A 21 9.63 -8.55 8.96
N PHE A 22 8.61 -8.73 9.78
CA PHE A 22 7.57 -9.72 9.52
C PHE A 22 6.83 -9.41 8.21
N PHE A 23 6.39 -8.17 8.01
CA PHE A 23 5.68 -7.77 6.80
C PHE A 23 6.51 -7.99 5.54
N LEU A 24 7.81 -7.64 5.58
CA LEU A 24 8.73 -7.88 4.47
C LEU A 24 8.94 -9.37 4.19
N LEU A 25 9.05 -10.21 5.24
CA LEU A 25 9.26 -11.66 5.06
C LEU A 25 7.99 -12.37 4.58
N TYR A 26 6.82 -11.89 4.96
CA TYR A 26 5.54 -12.45 4.50
C TYR A 26 5.20 -12.01 3.06
N SER A 27 5.63 -10.83 2.65
CA SER A 27 5.30 -10.28 1.33
C SER A 27 5.62 -11.22 0.16
N PRO A 28 6.79 -11.87 0.06
CA PRO A 28 7.05 -12.84 -1.00
C PRO A 28 6.11 -14.05 -0.99
N VAL A 29 5.58 -14.44 0.17
CA VAL A 29 4.68 -15.60 0.30
C VAL A 29 3.38 -15.33 -0.42
N TRP A 30 2.66 -14.28 -0.06
CA TRP A 30 1.38 -13.96 -0.71
C TRP A 30 1.57 -13.52 -2.18
N ILE A 31 2.70 -12.88 -2.55
CA ILE A 31 3.01 -12.57 -3.95
C ILE A 31 3.18 -13.87 -4.76
N ALA A 32 3.85 -14.87 -4.20
CA ALA A 32 3.96 -16.18 -4.85
C ALA A 32 2.60 -16.88 -4.98
N GLU A 33 1.71 -16.75 -3.98
CA GLU A 33 0.34 -17.26 -4.04
C GLU A 33 -0.43 -16.59 -5.20
N VAL A 34 -0.36 -15.25 -5.33
CA VAL A 34 -0.99 -14.53 -6.45
C VAL A 34 -0.42 -14.98 -7.79
N ALA A 35 0.90 -15.07 -7.91
CA ALA A 35 1.57 -15.50 -9.14
C ALA A 35 1.13 -16.94 -9.53
N LEU A 36 1.04 -17.84 -8.57
CA LEU A 36 0.56 -19.22 -8.79
C LEU A 36 -0.89 -19.22 -9.28
N VAL A 37 -1.76 -18.48 -8.64
CA VAL A 37 -3.19 -18.39 -9.00
C VAL A 37 -3.37 -17.80 -10.41
N MET A 38 -2.60 -16.78 -10.76
CA MET A 38 -2.62 -16.16 -12.10
C MET A 38 -2.12 -17.13 -13.18
N THR A 39 -0.99 -17.79 -12.94
CA THR A 39 -0.35 -18.65 -13.96
C THR A 39 -1.05 -19.98 -14.16
N THR A 40 -1.78 -20.47 -13.15
CA THR A 40 -2.55 -21.74 -13.24
C THR A 40 -3.96 -21.57 -13.81
N GLY A 41 -4.40 -20.35 -14.09
CA GLY A 41 -5.75 -20.06 -14.56
C GLY A 41 -6.85 -20.36 -13.55
N MET A 42 -6.53 -20.42 -12.26
CA MET A 42 -7.53 -20.67 -11.20
C MET A 42 -8.57 -19.57 -11.12
N LEU A 43 -8.19 -18.33 -11.46
CA LEU A 43 -9.09 -17.16 -11.46
C LEU A 43 -10.31 -17.34 -12.37
N THR A 44 -10.22 -18.10 -13.45
CA THR A 44 -11.36 -18.36 -14.36
C THR A 44 -12.29 -19.46 -13.86
N ARG A 45 -11.87 -20.21 -12.82
CA ARG A 45 -12.62 -21.36 -12.27
C ARG A 45 -13.34 -21.03 -10.95
N TRP A 46 -12.96 -19.94 -10.30
CA TRP A 46 -13.51 -19.55 -9.01
C TRP A 46 -14.78 -18.73 -9.17
N GLY A 47 -15.70 -18.91 -8.20
CA GLY A 47 -16.80 -17.97 -7.94
C GLY A 47 -16.48 -17.06 -6.76
N ASP A 48 -17.47 -16.30 -6.33
CA ASP A 48 -17.38 -15.27 -5.28
C ASP A 48 -16.63 -15.71 -4.02
N ALA A 49 -17.00 -16.88 -3.48
CA ALA A 49 -16.41 -17.42 -2.24
C ALA A 49 -14.92 -17.76 -2.43
N GLY A 50 -14.54 -18.28 -3.58
CA GLY A 50 -13.14 -18.62 -3.90
C GLY A 50 -12.27 -17.37 -3.96
N PHE A 51 -12.73 -16.34 -4.68
CA PHE A 51 -12.03 -15.04 -4.75
C PHE A 51 -11.89 -14.39 -3.37
N LEU A 52 -12.98 -14.36 -2.59
CA LEU A 52 -12.94 -13.75 -1.26
C LEU A 52 -12.03 -14.55 -0.30
N ALA A 53 -12.14 -15.88 -0.29
CA ALA A 53 -11.27 -16.72 0.53
C ALA A 53 -9.79 -16.50 0.20
N PHE A 54 -9.43 -16.49 -1.08
CA PHE A 54 -8.07 -16.22 -1.52
C PHE A 54 -7.56 -14.85 -1.03
N SER A 55 -8.34 -13.80 -1.23
CA SER A 55 -7.93 -12.45 -0.84
C SER A 55 -7.81 -12.27 0.68
N VAL A 56 -8.67 -12.95 1.45
CA VAL A 56 -8.59 -12.98 2.92
C VAL A 56 -7.36 -13.78 3.37
N ILE A 57 -7.07 -14.92 2.76
CA ILE A 57 -5.86 -15.73 3.07
C ILE A 57 -4.60 -14.90 2.82
N ALA A 58 -4.53 -14.17 1.71
CA ALA A 58 -3.39 -13.31 1.39
C ALA A 58 -3.23 -12.12 2.35
N SER A 59 -4.33 -11.55 2.87
CA SER A 59 -4.29 -10.34 3.72
C SER A 59 -4.30 -10.62 5.22
N ALA A 60 -5.01 -11.65 5.68
CA ALA A 60 -5.20 -11.94 7.11
C ALA A 60 -3.89 -12.11 7.90
N PRO A 61 -2.81 -12.72 7.38
CA PRO A 61 -1.57 -12.86 8.13
C PRO A 61 -0.94 -11.54 8.56
N PHE A 62 -1.17 -10.44 7.85
CA PHE A 62 -0.70 -9.11 8.28
C PHE A 62 -1.28 -8.70 9.65
N PHE A 63 -2.45 -9.21 10.02
CA PHE A 63 -3.12 -8.98 11.29
C PHE A 63 -2.93 -10.15 12.27
N VAL A 64 -3.19 -11.37 11.80
CA VAL A 64 -3.32 -12.56 12.63
C VAL A 64 -1.98 -12.97 13.23
N VAL A 65 -0.92 -12.98 12.43
CA VAL A 65 0.41 -13.40 12.92
C VAL A 65 0.94 -12.45 14.00
N PRO A 66 0.97 -11.12 13.81
CA PRO A 66 1.37 -10.21 14.89
C PRO A 66 0.48 -10.33 16.14
N ALA A 67 -0.83 -10.56 15.99
CA ALA A 67 -1.74 -10.74 17.12
C ALA A 67 -1.41 -12.01 17.95
N ILE A 68 -1.15 -13.14 17.27
CA ILE A 68 -0.76 -14.41 17.92
C ILE A 68 0.58 -14.26 18.66
N TYR A 69 1.54 -13.59 18.04
CA TYR A 69 2.87 -13.41 18.58
C TYR A 69 2.98 -12.24 19.57
N HIS A 70 1.96 -11.40 19.69
CA HIS A 70 1.99 -10.18 20.48
C HIS A 70 2.46 -10.41 21.93
N ARG A 71 1.93 -11.43 22.60
CA ARG A 71 2.31 -11.76 24.00
C ARG A 71 3.57 -12.61 24.12
N ARG A 72 4.04 -13.21 23.04
CA ARG A 72 5.18 -14.14 23.00
C ARG A 72 6.50 -13.43 22.68
N VAL A 73 6.43 -12.32 21.98
CA VAL A 73 7.60 -11.55 21.55
C VAL A 73 7.77 -10.34 22.48
N PRO A 74 8.86 -10.25 23.25
CA PRO A 74 9.07 -9.15 24.20
C PRO A 74 8.95 -7.76 23.58
N ALA A 75 9.45 -7.59 22.35
CA ALA A 75 9.37 -6.32 21.63
C ALA A 75 7.91 -5.89 21.32
N LEU A 76 6.99 -6.83 21.13
CA LEU A 76 5.58 -6.55 20.92
C LEU A 76 4.82 -6.42 22.24
N ALA A 77 5.16 -7.26 23.24
CA ALA A 77 4.51 -7.28 24.53
C ALA A 77 4.77 -6.01 25.38
N ALA A 78 5.78 -5.22 25.02
CA ALA A 78 6.12 -3.97 25.69
C ALA A 78 5.01 -2.91 25.66
N THR A 79 4.07 -3.02 24.72
CA THR A 79 2.93 -2.11 24.59
C THR A 79 1.62 -2.88 24.42
N PRO A 80 0.46 -2.36 24.89
CA PRO A 80 -0.83 -2.97 24.60
C PRO A 80 -1.06 -3.12 23.09
N TRP A 81 -1.70 -4.22 22.67
CA TRP A 81 -1.87 -4.55 21.23
C TRP A 81 -2.47 -3.42 20.39
N HIS A 82 -3.46 -2.70 20.92
CA HIS A 82 -4.11 -1.56 20.24
C HIS A 82 -3.23 -0.30 20.14
N ARG A 83 -2.11 -0.25 20.88
CA ARG A 83 -1.10 0.82 20.79
C ARG A 83 0.15 0.38 20.04
N SER A 84 0.24 -0.90 19.67
CA SER A 84 1.40 -1.44 18.94
C SER A 84 1.45 -0.92 17.53
N TYR A 85 2.65 -0.76 16.99
CA TYR A 85 2.87 -0.30 15.62
C TYR A 85 2.17 -1.20 14.61
N TRP A 86 2.27 -2.54 14.74
CA TRP A 86 1.65 -3.47 13.79
C TRP A 86 0.13 -3.27 13.66
N PHE A 87 -0.57 -2.95 14.75
CA PHE A 87 -2.01 -2.72 14.72
C PHE A 87 -2.33 -1.37 14.08
N LYS A 88 -1.63 -0.30 14.48
CA LYS A 88 -1.80 1.06 13.91
C LYS A 88 -1.47 1.08 12.41
N TYR A 89 -0.43 0.36 12.00
CA TYR A 89 -0.06 0.21 10.60
C TYR A 89 -1.18 -0.43 9.77
N ASN A 90 -1.68 -1.58 10.23
CA ASN A 90 -2.77 -2.26 9.54
C ASN A 90 -4.07 -1.45 9.54
N LEU A 91 -4.41 -0.77 10.64
CA LEU A 91 -5.55 0.15 10.68
C LEU A 91 -5.39 1.28 9.67
N TRP A 92 -4.19 1.87 9.61
CA TRP A 92 -3.87 2.94 8.68
C TRP A 92 -4.03 2.48 7.23
N ILE A 93 -3.42 1.36 6.86
CA ILE A 93 -3.55 0.76 5.51
C ILE A 93 -5.00 0.39 5.22
N PHE A 94 -5.72 -0.21 6.18
CA PHE A 94 -7.12 -0.57 6.01
C PHE A 94 -7.97 0.66 5.66
N LEU A 95 -7.90 1.72 6.45
CA LEU A 95 -8.68 2.93 6.19
C LEU A 95 -8.30 3.58 4.85
N PHE A 96 -7.02 3.68 4.56
CA PHE A 96 -6.53 4.29 3.32
C PHE A 96 -6.94 3.50 2.07
N VAL A 97 -6.83 2.17 2.12
CA VAL A 97 -7.22 1.28 1.02
C VAL A 97 -8.74 1.27 0.81
N TRP A 98 -9.54 1.21 1.88
CA TRP A 98 -11.00 1.24 1.76
C TRP A 98 -11.49 2.55 1.16
N ILE A 99 -10.92 3.67 1.57
CA ILE A 99 -11.21 4.98 0.98
C ILE A 99 -10.81 4.97 -0.51
N GLY A 100 -9.59 4.54 -0.82
CA GLY A 100 -9.09 4.48 -2.19
C GLY A 100 -9.96 3.58 -3.08
N THR A 101 -10.25 2.37 -2.61
CA THR A 101 -11.01 1.38 -3.39
C THR A 101 -12.48 1.76 -3.53
N TYR A 102 -13.11 2.31 -2.47
CA TYR A 102 -14.53 2.66 -2.50
C TYR A 102 -14.79 3.99 -3.21
N PHE A 103 -14.07 5.06 -2.83
CA PHE A 103 -14.36 6.41 -3.31
C PHE A 103 -13.56 6.81 -4.55
N LEU A 104 -12.31 6.32 -4.70
CA LEU A 104 -11.38 6.81 -5.73
C LEU A 104 -11.25 5.87 -6.93
N THR A 105 -11.93 4.72 -6.94
CA THR A 105 -11.82 3.75 -8.04
C THR A 105 -12.31 4.30 -9.37
N HIS A 106 -13.24 5.26 -9.38
CA HIS A 106 -13.65 5.92 -10.63
C HIS A 106 -12.47 6.54 -11.40
N TYR A 107 -11.41 7.02 -10.72
CA TYR A 107 -10.21 7.49 -11.43
C TYR A 107 -9.54 6.37 -12.23
N PHE A 108 -9.50 5.15 -11.68
CA PHE A 108 -8.95 4.01 -12.40
C PHE A 108 -9.80 3.62 -13.62
N PHE A 109 -11.12 3.66 -13.50
CA PHE A 109 -12.03 3.32 -14.60
C PHE A 109 -12.16 4.45 -15.63
N ASP A 110 -12.48 5.65 -15.16
CA ASP A 110 -12.92 6.76 -16.04
C ASP A 110 -11.74 7.62 -16.50
N VAL A 111 -10.64 7.65 -15.74
CA VAL A 111 -9.45 8.42 -16.10
C VAL A 111 -8.33 7.55 -16.65
N LEU A 112 -8.06 6.41 -15.99
CA LEU A 112 -6.95 5.52 -16.37
C LEU A 112 -7.36 4.38 -17.33
N GLY A 113 -8.65 4.19 -17.57
CA GLY A 113 -9.16 3.19 -18.50
C GLY A 113 -9.04 1.75 -18.04
N MET A 114 -9.01 1.52 -16.72
CA MET A 114 -9.03 0.17 -16.14
C MET A 114 -10.37 -0.52 -16.38
N ARG A 115 -10.34 -1.81 -16.63
CA ARG A 115 -11.53 -2.65 -16.83
C ARG A 115 -11.38 -3.98 -16.14
N TYR A 116 -12.49 -4.49 -15.56
CA TYR A 116 -12.60 -5.81 -14.92
C TYR A 116 -13.61 -6.70 -15.66
N ALA A 117 -13.30 -7.99 -15.72
CA ALA A 117 -14.22 -9.04 -16.14
C ALA A 117 -14.11 -10.28 -15.22
N PHE A 118 -13.97 -10.05 -13.91
CA PHE A 118 -13.93 -11.15 -12.94
C PHE A 118 -15.29 -11.83 -12.84
N PRO A 119 -15.37 -13.19 -12.81
CA PRO A 119 -16.61 -13.93 -12.68
C PRO A 119 -17.13 -13.92 -11.23
N THR A 120 -17.40 -12.73 -10.70
CA THR A 120 -17.90 -12.49 -9.34
C THR A 120 -19.14 -11.61 -9.38
N ARG A 121 -20.08 -11.87 -8.46
CA ARG A 121 -21.30 -11.08 -8.24
C ARG A 121 -21.26 -10.33 -6.91
N TRP A 122 -20.34 -10.70 -6.01
CA TRP A 122 -20.16 -10.02 -4.73
C TRP A 122 -19.34 -8.74 -4.96
N ASN A 123 -20.05 -7.67 -5.22
CA ASN A 123 -19.49 -6.37 -5.48
C ASN A 123 -19.90 -5.37 -4.40
N LEU A 124 -19.06 -4.42 -4.12
CA LEU A 124 -19.35 -3.26 -3.29
C LEU A 124 -19.23 -2.01 -4.16
N GLY A 125 -20.39 -1.52 -4.60
CA GLY A 125 -20.47 -0.32 -5.43
C GLY A 125 -20.40 0.96 -4.59
N ALA A 126 -19.84 2.01 -5.17
CA ALA A 126 -19.77 3.33 -4.57
C ALA A 126 -21.08 4.11 -4.83
N ALA A 127 -22.23 3.49 -4.53
CA ALA A 127 -23.56 4.08 -4.76
C ALA A 127 -23.75 5.44 -4.06
N LEU A 128 -23.08 5.65 -2.90
CA LEU A 128 -23.16 6.89 -2.14
C LEU A 128 -22.44 8.08 -2.82
N VAL A 129 -21.46 7.81 -3.68
CA VAL A 129 -20.69 8.86 -4.37
C VAL A 129 -20.95 8.92 -5.86
N GLY A 130 -21.89 8.10 -6.37
CA GLY A 130 -22.32 8.15 -7.76
C GLY A 130 -21.25 7.74 -8.78
N SER A 131 -20.21 7.01 -8.38
CA SER A 131 -19.14 6.56 -9.29
C SER A 131 -19.63 5.55 -10.33
N GLY A 132 -20.77 4.89 -10.07
CA GLY A 132 -21.42 3.94 -11.00
C GLY A 132 -20.64 2.63 -11.23
N HIS A 133 -19.50 2.43 -10.57
CA HIS A 133 -18.67 1.25 -10.74
C HIS A 133 -18.84 0.26 -9.58
N ASP A 134 -19.08 -0.99 -9.94
CA ASP A 134 -19.13 -2.11 -9.01
C ASP A 134 -17.75 -2.72 -8.84
N ILE A 135 -17.22 -2.65 -7.60
CA ILE A 135 -15.91 -3.16 -7.28
C ILE A 135 -16.03 -4.55 -6.65
N PRO A 136 -15.39 -5.59 -7.18
CA PRO A 136 -15.39 -6.92 -6.59
C PRO A 136 -14.97 -6.89 -5.13
N LEU A 137 -15.76 -7.50 -4.24
CA LEU A 137 -15.52 -7.47 -2.79
C LEU A 137 -14.14 -8.00 -2.42
N PHE A 138 -13.64 -8.99 -3.15
CA PHE A 138 -12.31 -9.58 -2.91
C PHE A 138 -11.16 -8.58 -3.13
N MET A 139 -11.36 -7.53 -3.92
CA MET A 139 -10.34 -6.52 -4.17
C MET A 139 -9.97 -5.75 -2.89
N TYR A 140 -10.89 -5.54 -1.96
CA TYR A 140 -10.64 -4.80 -0.73
C TYR A 140 -9.57 -5.48 0.17
N PRO A 141 -9.71 -6.76 0.58
CA PRO A 141 -8.66 -7.42 1.33
C PRO A 141 -7.40 -7.66 0.49
N LEU A 142 -7.51 -7.95 -0.80
CA LEU A 142 -6.34 -8.14 -1.65
C LEU A 142 -5.51 -6.86 -1.76
N THR A 143 -6.16 -5.72 -2.00
CA THR A 143 -5.48 -4.42 -2.05
C THR A 143 -4.83 -4.05 -0.71
N HIS A 144 -5.38 -4.51 0.43
CA HIS A 144 -4.71 -4.37 1.71
C HIS A 144 -3.33 -5.05 1.73
N ALA A 145 -3.23 -6.29 1.24
CA ALA A 145 -1.95 -7.02 1.16
C ALA A 145 -0.94 -6.30 0.24
N TYR A 146 -1.39 -5.82 -0.92
CA TYR A 146 -0.58 -5.01 -1.85
C TYR A 146 -0.02 -3.77 -1.17
N PHE A 147 -0.90 -2.94 -0.61
CA PHE A 147 -0.49 -1.67 0.00
C PHE A 147 0.35 -1.87 1.27
N ALA A 148 0.06 -2.88 2.08
CA ALA A 148 0.90 -3.21 3.23
C ALA A 148 2.33 -3.58 2.78
N THR A 149 2.48 -4.34 1.71
CA THR A 149 3.78 -4.70 1.15
C THR A 149 4.52 -3.49 0.58
N TYR A 150 3.85 -2.70 -0.26
CA TYR A 150 4.47 -1.54 -0.90
C TYR A 150 4.95 -0.52 0.12
N HIS A 151 4.12 -0.20 1.09
CA HIS A 151 4.48 0.77 2.10
C HIS A 151 5.62 0.29 3.00
N VAL A 152 5.62 -0.96 3.47
CA VAL A 152 6.74 -1.43 4.30
C VAL A 152 8.05 -1.43 3.53
N ALA A 153 8.04 -1.84 2.26
CA ALA A 153 9.25 -1.81 1.41
C ALA A 153 9.76 -0.38 1.20
N MET A 154 8.87 0.55 0.88
CA MET A 154 9.21 1.96 0.71
C MET A 154 9.68 2.61 2.02
N LEU A 155 9.05 2.30 3.17
CA LEU A 155 9.45 2.82 4.48
C LEU A 155 10.87 2.43 4.83
N VAL A 156 11.20 1.15 4.64
CA VAL A 156 12.53 0.61 4.92
C VAL A 156 13.57 1.22 3.97
N ALA A 157 13.26 1.32 2.68
CA ALA A 157 14.14 1.96 1.69
C ALA A 157 14.35 3.45 1.99
N LEU A 158 13.28 4.20 2.29
CA LEU A 158 13.38 5.63 2.63
C LEU A 158 14.18 5.84 3.91
N ARG A 159 14.04 4.96 4.92
CA ARG A 159 14.85 5.02 6.13
C ARG A 159 16.34 4.81 5.83
N ARG A 160 16.66 3.87 4.95
CA ARG A 160 18.04 3.64 4.52
C ARG A 160 18.64 4.88 3.87
N VAL A 161 17.89 5.55 2.98
CA VAL A 161 18.28 6.83 2.38
C VAL A 161 18.42 7.90 3.47
N HIS A 162 17.45 8.05 4.34
CA HIS A 162 17.46 9.03 5.42
C HIS A 162 18.71 8.90 6.31
N ARG A 163 19.10 7.67 6.65
CA ARG A 163 20.30 7.40 7.45
C ARG A 163 21.59 7.65 6.66
N ALA A 164 21.62 7.35 5.37
CA ALA A 164 22.75 7.66 4.52
C ALA A 164 23.00 9.17 4.34
N LEU A 165 21.91 9.95 4.40
CA LEU A 165 21.96 11.42 4.30
C LEU A 165 22.21 12.11 5.65
N GLY A 166 22.47 11.35 6.73
CA GLY A 166 22.58 11.83 8.11
C GLY A 166 23.50 13.02 8.31
N ASP A 167 24.61 13.05 7.58
CA ASP A 167 25.69 14.05 7.71
C ASP A 167 25.58 15.23 6.75
N LEU A 168 24.52 15.29 5.90
CA LEU A 168 24.30 16.48 5.09
C LEU A 168 23.94 17.66 6.00
N SER A 169 24.90 18.59 6.14
CA SER A 169 24.84 19.74 7.06
C SER A 169 23.71 20.75 6.73
N LYS A 170 23.22 20.74 5.50
CA LYS A 170 22.17 21.67 5.03
C LYS A 170 20.80 21.01 5.06
N ARG A 171 19.96 21.41 6.02
CA ARG A 171 18.56 20.93 6.15
C ARG A 171 17.73 20.96 4.85
N PRO A 172 17.76 22.06 4.01
CA PRO A 172 16.97 22.09 2.78
C PRO A 172 17.43 21.06 1.74
N ALA A 173 18.74 20.85 1.56
CA ALA A 173 19.26 19.85 0.64
C ALA A 173 18.87 18.41 1.07
N ARG A 174 18.94 18.12 2.37
CA ARG A 174 18.49 16.83 2.92
C ARG A 174 16.99 16.61 2.69
N LEU A 175 16.17 17.62 2.95
CA LEU A 175 14.72 17.52 2.70
C LEU A 175 14.43 17.28 1.21
N LEU A 176 15.07 18.03 0.32
CA LEU A 176 14.91 17.85 -1.13
C LEU A 176 15.33 16.43 -1.57
N ALA A 177 16.46 15.92 -1.07
CA ALA A 177 16.91 14.56 -1.36
C ALA A 177 15.92 13.49 -0.87
N LEU A 178 15.33 13.67 0.31
CA LEU A 178 14.31 12.76 0.84
C LEU A 178 13.00 12.81 0.04
N LEU A 179 12.57 14.00 -0.38
CA LEU A 179 11.39 14.17 -1.23
C LEU A 179 11.63 13.53 -2.61
N ALA A 180 12.81 13.74 -3.21
CA ALA A 180 13.18 13.12 -4.47
C ALA A 180 13.25 11.58 -4.36
N ALA A 181 13.85 11.06 -3.29
CA ALA A 181 13.89 9.62 -3.04
C ALA A 181 12.48 9.05 -2.82
N GLY A 182 11.64 9.73 -2.06
CA GLY A 182 10.24 9.35 -1.85
C GLY A 182 9.44 9.33 -3.15
N ALA A 183 9.61 10.35 -4.00
CA ALA A 183 8.96 10.43 -5.31
C ALA A 183 9.44 9.30 -6.25
N LEU A 184 10.73 9.02 -6.25
CA LEU A 184 11.30 7.91 -7.05
C LEU A 184 10.78 6.55 -6.58
N LEU A 185 10.73 6.30 -5.28
CA LEU A 185 10.17 5.08 -4.71
C LEU A 185 8.68 4.94 -5.05
N ALA A 186 7.90 6.00 -4.86
CA ALA A 186 6.48 6.03 -5.19
C ALA A 186 6.22 5.72 -6.68
N TYR A 187 6.96 6.37 -7.57
CA TYR A 187 6.84 6.13 -9.00
C TYR A 187 7.28 4.72 -9.39
N SER A 188 8.39 4.22 -8.83
CA SER A 188 8.91 2.89 -9.14
C SER A 188 7.92 1.78 -8.74
N VAL A 189 7.29 1.91 -7.56
CA VAL A 189 6.27 0.95 -7.11
C VAL A 189 5.02 1.03 -7.99
N ALA A 190 4.54 2.25 -8.29
CA ALA A 190 3.38 2.45 -9.15
C ALA A 190 3.61 1.91 -10.56
N TYR A 191 4.80 2.14 -11.13
CA TYR A 191 5.16 1.62 -12.46
C TYR A 191 5.24 0.09 -12.46
N ALA A 192 5.91 -0.50 -11.46
CA ALA A 192 6.05 -1.94 -11.35
C ALA A 192 4.69 -2.64 -11.21
N GLU A 193 3.78 -2.08 -10.42
CA GLU A 193 2.42 -2.60 -10.28
C GLU A 193 1.63 -2.45 -11.58
N THR A 194 1.68 -1.28 -12.23
CA THR A 194 1.00 -1.06 -13.52
C THR A 194 1.49 -2.06 -14.57
N LEU A 195 2.79 -2.30 -14.63
CA LEU A 195 3.40 -3.28 -15.55
C LEU A 195 2.93 -4.71 -15.26
N PHE A 196 2.87 -5.09 -13.98
CA PHE A 196 2.40 -6.40 -13.54
C PHE A 196 0.91 -6.61 -13.84
N MET A 197 0.06 -5.65 -13.48
CA MET A 197 -1.38 -5.71 -13.74
C MET A 197 -1.74 -5.63 -15.23
N ALA A 198 -0.90 -5.00 -16.05
CA ALA A 198 -1.05 -4.98 -17.49
C ALA A 198 -0.46 -6.24 -18.19
N SER A 199 -0.11 -7.30 -17.42
CA SER A 199 0.44 -8.53 -17.96
C SER A 199 -0.59 -9.34 -18.77
N ASP A 200 -0.09 -10.14 -19.71
CA ASP A 200 -0.97 -10.96 -20.55
C ASP A 200 -1.60 -12.14 -19.80
N PHE A 201 -1.07 -12.49 -18.61
CA PHE A 201 -1.60 -13.59 -17.77
C PHE A 201 -3.04 -13.38 -17.28
N ILE A 202 -3.47 -12.13 -17.11
CA ILE A 202 -4.81 -11.79 -16.62
C ILE A 202 -5.58 -10.90 -17.59
N ARG A 203 -5.13 -10.78 -18.82
CA ARG A 203 -5.71 -9.88 -19.83
C ARG A 203 -7.21 -10.09 -20.06
N GLU A 204 -7.71 -11.31 -19.89
CA GLU A 204 -9.15 -11.63 -20.01
C GLU A 204 -9.98 -11.14 -18.81
N LEU A 205 -9.34 -10.95 -17.65
CA LEU A 205 -10.00 -10.57 -16.40
C LEU A 205 -9.72 -9.13 -15.99
N PHE A 206 -8.58 -8.59 -16.44
CA PHE A 206 -8.14 -7.24 -16.11
C PHE A 206 -7.33 -6.65 -17.27
N TRP A 207 -7.67 -5.45 -17.71
CA TRP A 207 -6.92 -4.73 -18.77
C TRP A 207 -7.08 -3.22 -18.65
N TYR A 208 -6.27 -2.48 -19.40
CA TYR A 208 -6.41 -1.04 -19.63
C TYR A 208 -6.83 -0.81 -21.08
N THR A 209 -7.71 0.15 -21.33
CA THR A 209 -8.19 0.52 -22.70
C THR A 209 -7.04 1.00 -23.57
N ASP A 210 -6.12 1.80 -23.02
CA ASP A 210 -4.89 2.24 -23.68
C ASP A 210 -3.67 1.86 -22.80
N LYS A 211 -3.19 0.62 -22.95
CA LYS A 211 -2.04 0.11 -22.19
C LYS A 211 -0.76 0.95 -22.37
N PRO A 212 -0.34 1.38 -23.61
CA PRO A 212 0.84 2.23 -23.80
C PRO A 212 0.74 3.57 -23.07
N ARG A 213 -0.43 4.21 -23.12
CA ARG A 213 -0.67 5.49 -22.46
C ARG A 213 -0.71 5.33 -20.93
N MET A 214 -1.33 4.24 -20.46
CA MET A 214 -1.34 3.90 -19.02
C MET A 214 0.08 3.65 -18.49
N LEU A 215 0.93 2.90 -19.21
CA LEU A 215 2.32 2.69 -18.80
C LEU A 215 3.13 3.99 -18.76
N ARG A 216 2.87 4.92 -19.72
CA ARG A 216 3.60 6.20 -19.78
C ARG A 216 3.15 7.19 -18.70
N TRP A 217 1.84 7.35 -18.51
CA TRP A 217 1.26 8.43 -17.69
C TRP A 217 0.48 7.94 -16.47
N GLY A 218 -0.15 6.77 -16.57
CA GLY A 218 -0.98 6.24 -15.47
C GLY A 218 -0.20 5.98 -14.20
N SER A 219 1.09 5.61 -14.32
CA SER A 219 1.96 5.44 -13.15
C SER A 219 2.20 6.74 -12.37
N LEU A 220 2.08 7.92 -13.00
CA LEU A 220 2.12 9.21 -12.30
C LEU A 220 0.88 9.41 -11.44
N PHE A 221 -0.31 9.11 -11.98
CA PHE A 221 -1.56 9.15 -11.22
C PHE A 221 -1.48 8.19 -10.03
N TYR A 222 -1.03 6.97 -10.27
CA TYR A 222 -0.95 5.97 -9.23
C TYR A 222 0.12 6.30 -8.18
N ALA A 223 1.25 6.87 -8.58
CA ALA A 223 2.30 7.32 -7.66
C ALA A 223 1.81 8.36 -6.64
N CYS A 224 0.73 9.11 -6.93
CA CYS A 224 0.14 10.06 -5.99
C CYS A 224 -0.27 9.40 -4.66
N TYR A 225 -0.78 8.16 -4.73
CA TYR A 225 -1.16 7.40 -3.54
C TYR A 225 0.04 7.21 -2.61
N PHE A 226 1.18 6.84 -3.16
CA PHE A 226 2.40 6.57 -2.40
C PHE A 226 3.14 7.83 -1.99
N PHE A 227 3.21 8.82 -2.87
CA PHE A 227 3.88 10.09 -2.59
C PHE A 227 3.23 10.82 -1.41
N VAL A 228 1.91 10.81 -1.32
CA VAL A 228 1.17 11.42 -0.20
C VAL A 228 1.25 10.56 1.06
N SER A 229 1.03 9.26 0.95
CA SER A 229 0.93 8.35 2.10
C SER A 229 2.27 8.07 2.77
N LEU A 230 3.36 7.96 2.00
CA LEU A 230 4.67 7.56 2.49
C LEU A 230 5.22 8.47 3.61
N PRO A 231 5.22 9.81 3.51
CA PRO A 231 5.72 10.66 4.59
C PRO A 231 4.85 10.61 5.85
N LEU A 232 3.53 10.40 5.71
CA LEU A 232 2.60 10.29 6.83
C LEU A 232 2.85 8.98 7.60
N LEU A 233 2.95 7.88 6.87
CA LEU A 233 3.17 6.58 7.45
C LEU A 233 4.61 6.41 7.99
N TYR A 234 5.62 7.02 7.31
CA TYR A 234 7.01 6.97 7.75
C TYR A 234 7.20 7.54 9.15
N ARG A 235 6.56 8.66 9.47
CA ARG A 235 6.69 9.30 10.78
C ARG A 235 5.93 8.60 11.91
N MET A 236 5.04 7.65 11.61
CA MET A 236 4.31 6.90 12.61
C MET A 236 5.25 6.03 13.43
N ASP A 237 5.29 6.26 14.76
CA ASP A 237 6.14 5.56 15.72
C ASP A 237 7.64 5.50 15.30
N GLU A 238 8.14 6.53 14.61
CA GLU A 238 9.55 6.60 14.21
C GLU A 238 10.34 7.45 15.22
N PRO A 239 11.29 6.87 15.97
CA PRO A 239 12.13 7.62 16.90
C PRO A 239 12.89 8.77 16.23
N PRO A 240 13.12 9.89 16.92
CA PRO A 240 12.85 10.18 18.33
C PRO A 240 11.43 10.74 18.61
N ARG A 241 10.51 10.64 17.68
CA ARG A 241 9.14 11.16 17.83
C ARG A 241 8.34 10.31 18.83
N PRO A 242 7.41 10.93 19.59
CA PRO A 242 6.52 10.16 20.44
C PRO A 242 5.61 9.25 19.61
N PRO A 243 5.21 8.08 20.13
CA PRO A 243 4.30 7.17 19.45
C PRO A 243 2.96 7.84 19.12
N HIS A 244 2.42 7.54 17.95
CA HIS A 244 1.09 8.01 17.55
C HIS A 244 0.01 7.36 18.41
N SER A 245 -1.02 8.15 18.74
CA SER A 245 -2.27 7.56 19.22
C SER A 245 -3.01 6.86 18.06
N LEU A 246 -3.93 5.96 18.40
CA LEU A 246 -4.76 5.28 17.40
C LEU A 246 -5.61 6.28 16.59
N GLY A 247 -6.19 7.28 17.28
CA GLY A 247 -6.94 8.35 16.62
C GLY A 247 -6.07 9.17 15.66
N ARG A 248 -4.81 9.45 16.01
CA ARG A 248 -3.88 10.12 15.12
C ARG A 248 -3.58 9.27 13.88
N ALA A 249 -3.34 7.97 14.04
CA ALA A 249 -3.10 7.08 12.91
C ALA A 249 -4.31 7.05 11.96
N ALA A 250 -5.52 6.97 12.50
CA ALA A 250 -6.75 7.02 11.71
C ALA A 250 -6.91 8.35 10.97
N LEU A 251 -6.74 9.49 11.66
CA LEU A 251 -6.83 10.81 11.05
C LEU A 251 -5.78 11.03 9.94
N ASP A 252 -4.56 10.55 10.15
CA ASP A 252 -3.50 10.64 9.12
C ASP A 252 -3.86 9.81 7.87
N ALA A 253 -4.53 8.64 8.02
CA ALA A 253 -5.02 7.84 6.90
C ALA A 253 -6.15 8.55 6.13
N LEU A 254 -7.12 9.13 6.84
CA LEU A 254 -8.21 9.91 6.23
C LEU A 254 -7.67 11.14 5.51
N ALA A 255 -6.74 11.87 6.12
CA ALA A 255 -6.08 13.02 5.51
C ALA A 255 -5.30 12.62 4.25
N ALA A 256 -4.59 11.48 4.28
CA ALA A 256 -3.90 10.95 3.11
C ALA A 256 -4.87 10.66 1.97
N GLY A 257 -6.00 10.01 2.25
CA GLY A 257 -7.04 9.74 1.25
C GLY A 257 -7.57 11.02 0.59
N MET A 258 -7.87 12.06 1.39
CA MET A 258 -8.33 13.34 0.86
C MET A 258 -7.26 14.06 0.03
N LEU A 259 -6.00 14.06 0.48
CA LEU A 259 -4.89 14.66 -0.27
C LEU A 259 -4.64 13.94 -1.60
N VAL A 260 -4.74 12.61 -1.63
CA VAL A 260 -4.67 11.84 -2.87
C VAL A 260 -5.79 12.24 -3.82
N PHE A 261 -7.02 12.34 -3.33
CA PHE A 261 -8.18 12.78 -4.11
C PHE A 261 -7.91 14.13 -4.79
N MET A 262 -7.51 15.14 -4.02
CA MET A 262 -7.22 16.47 -4.53
C MET A 262 -6.07 16.47 -5.56
N LEU A 263 -5.05 15.64 -5.36
CA LEU A 263 -3.91 15.55 -6.27
C LEU A 263 -4.28 14.83 -7.57
N LEU A 264 -5.08 13.77 -7.50
CA LEU A 264 -5.61 13.06 -8.68
C LEU A 264 -6.49 13.99 -9.52
N ASP A 265 -7.35 14.77 -8.88
CA ASP A 265 -8.21 15.75 -9.55
C ASP A 265 -7.36 16.82 -10.26
N ALA A 266 -6.39 17.40 -9.55
CA ALA A 266 -5.48 18.39 -10.12
C ALA A 266 -4.68 17.84 -11.33
N ILE A 267 -4.19 16.60 -11.25
CA ILE A 267 -3.47 15.99 -12.37
C ILE A 267 -4.41 15.72 -13.54
N THR A 268 -5.64 15.28 -13.27
CA THR A 268 -6.65 15.06 -14.30
C THR A 268 -7.00 16.34 -15.05
N LEU A 269 -7.06 17.48 -14.36
CA LEU A 269 -7.28 18.80 -14.99
C LEU A 269 -6.14 19.19 -15.94
N VAL A 270 -4.90 18.73 -15.68
CA VAL A 270 -3.72 19.07 -16.49
C VAL A 270 -3.51 18.10 -17.65
N LEU A 271 -3.61 16.78 -17.38
CA LEU A 271 -3.29 15.73 -18.36
C LEU A 271 -4.51 15.22 -19.11
N GLY A 272 -5.71 15.50 -18.60
CA GLY A 272 -6.95 14.90 -19.08
C GLY A 272 -7.04 13.40 -18.76
N PRO A 273 -8.17 12.75 -19.11
CA PRO A 273 -8.30 11.31 -19.00
C PRO A 273 -7.38 10.59 -19.99
N LEU A 274 -6.89 9.42 -19.59
CA LEU A 274 -6.02 8.56 -20.39
C LEU A 274 -6.78 7.54 -21.25
N VAL A 275 -8.12 7.58 -21.22
CA VAL A 275 -9.04 6.74 -21.99
C VAL A 275 -9.28 7.33 -23.38
#